data_91d42f7f6d122590d9ae0969a6c43ee1
#
_entry.id   91d42f7f6d122590d9ae0969a6c43ee1
#
_cell.length_a   1.000
_cell.length_b   1.000
_cell.length_c   1.000
_cell.angle_alpha   90.00
_cell.angle_beta   90.00
_cell.angle_gamma   90.00
#
_symmetry.space_group_name_H-M   'P 1'
#
loop_
_entity.id
_entity.type
_entity.pdbx_description
1 polymer ?
#
loop_
_entity_poly.entity_id
_entity_poly.type
_entity_poly.pdbx_seq_one_letter_code
_entity_poly.pdbx_strand_id
1 'polypeptide(L)'
;NPGGLPKSVFDDLQAQLAANRSEFYRALPSGPFYGFNRPDVEPSEAIIENWWRQGMTGGAKAHYDGIVAFSQTDFTEDLEKITVPVLVMHGDDDQVVPYADAAPLSVKLVQNGTLKTYEGFPHGMPTTQAETINADLLAFLQS
;
A
#
# COMPACT_ATOMS: atom_id res chain seq x y z
N ASN A 1 8.49 -11.57 -8.90
CA ASN A 1 7.94 -11.98 -7.60
C ASN A 1 6.94 -13.14 -7.77
N PRO A 2 7.38 -14.39 -7.66
CA PRO A 2 6.50 -15.55 -7.89
C PRO A 2 5.37 -15.69 -6.84
N GLY A 3 5.49 -15.09 -5.67
CA GLY A 3 4.43 -15.03 -4.65
C GLY A 3 3.49 -13.83 -4.79
N GLY A 4 3.79 -12.90 -5.68
CA GLY A 4 2.99 -11.69 -5.88
C GLY A 4 1.61 -11.96 -6.50
N LEU A 5 0.75 -10.94 -6.48
CA LEU A 5 -0.57 -11.02 -7.09
C LEU A 5 -0.46 -11.27 -8.61
N PRO A 6 -1.34 -12.09 -9.19
CA PRO A 6 -1.33 -12.35 -10.63
C PRO A 6 -1.69 -11.08 -11.43
N LYS A 7 -1.14 -10.98 -12.64
CA LYS A 7 -1.37 -9.82 -13.54
C LYS A 7 -2.86 -9.49 -13.73
N SER A 8 -3.72 -10.51 -13.76
CA SER A 8 -5.17 -10.34 -13.94
C SER A 8 -5.81 -9.43 -12.88
N VAL A 9 -5.30 -9.43 -11.64
CA VAL A 9 -5.78 -8.53 -10.58
C VAL A 9 -5.54 -7.06 -10.97
N PHE A 10 -4.38 -6.76 -11.52
CA PHE A 10 -4.03 -5.40 -11.95
C PHE A 10 -4.78 -5.00 -13.23
N ASP A 11 -5.00 -5.94 -14.15
CA ASP A 11 -5.84 -5.72 -15.35
C ASP A 11 -7.28 -5.39 -14.95
N ASP A 12 -7.82 -6.06 -13.93
CA ASP A 12 -9.15 -5.76 -13.38
C ASP A 12 -9.21 -4.38 -12.71
N LEU A 13 -8.17 -3.99 -11.96
CA LEU A 13 -8.09 -2.64 -11.39
C LEU A 13 -8.09 -1.56 -12.48
N GLN A 14 -7.34 -1.77 -13.57
CA GLN A 14 -7.34 -0.86 -14.72
C GLN A 14 -8.71 -0.79 -15.40
N ALA A 15 -9.39 -1.93 -15.57
CA ALA A 15 -10.72 -1.98 -16.16
C ALA A 15 -11.76 -1.23 -15.32
N GLN A 16 -11.75 -1.42 -14.00
CA GLN A 16 -12.63 -0.70 -13.07
C GLN A 16 -12.36 0.81 -13.09
N LEU A 17 -11.10 1.20 -13.04
CA LEU A 17 -10.69 2.61 -13.14
C LEU A 17 -11.17 3.26 -14.44
N ALA A 18 -11.00 2.57 -15.57
CA ALA A 18 -11.42 3.05 -16.88
C ALA A 18 -12.95 3.14 -17.02
N ALA A 19 -13.68 2.21 -16.42
CA ALA A 19 -15.14 2.16 -16.46
C ALA A 19 -15.77 3.33 -15.67
N ASN A 20 -15.35 3.50 -14.41
CA ASN A 20 -15.82 4.59 -13.56
C ASN A 20 -14.82 4.90 -12.44
N ARG A 21 -13.92 5.85 -12.67
CA ARG A 21 -12.90 6.22 -11.70
C ARG A 21 -13.46 6.75 -10.38
N SER A 22 -14.63 7.39 -10.40
CA SER A 22 -15.25 7.93 -9.18
C SER A 22 -15.70 6.82 -8.25
N GLU A 23 -16.35 5.79 -8.79
CA GLU A 23 -16.72 4.60 -8.03
C GLU A 23 -15.49 3.81 -7.57
N PHE A 24 -14.53 3.62 -8.45
CA PHE A 24 -13.27 2.95 -8.15
C PHE A 24 -12.56 3.58 -6.94
N TYR A 25 -12.37 4.92 -6.95
CA TYR A 25 -11.71 5.61 -5.84
C TYR A 25 -12.53 5.64 -4.55
N ARG A 26 -13.83 5.41 -4.61
CA ARG A 26 -14.66 5.30 -3.41
C ARG A 26 -14.69 3.87 -2.86
N ALA A 27 -14.67 2.88 -3.74
CA ALA A 27 -14.73 1.48 -3.37
C ALA A 27 -13.44 1.00 -2.64
N LEU A 28 -12.26 1.39 -3.13
CA LEU A 28 -10.98 0.98 -2.55
C LEU A 28 -10.86 1.31 -1.06
N PRO A 29 -11.03 2.57 -0.62
CA PRO A 29 -10.90 2.93 0.79
C PRO A 29 -12.06 2.44 1.65
N SER A 30 -13.22 2.14 1.06
CA SER A 30 -14.37 1.61 1.80
C SER A 30 -14.21 0.13 2.20
N GLY A 31 -13.22 -0.54 1.65
CA GLY A 31 -12.99 -1.98 1.84
C GLY A 31 -11.68 -2.28 2.59
N PRO A 32 -10.90 -3.25 2.08
CA PRO A 32 -9.73 -3.79 2.76
C PRO A 32 -8.55 -2.80 2.88
N PHE A 33 -8.51 -1.73 2.09
CA PHE A 33 -7.41 -0.78 2.12
C PHE A 33 -7.16 -0.19 3.54
N TYR A 34 -8.23 0.23 4.22
CA TYR A 34 -8.19 0.69 5.61
C TYR A 34 -8.68 -0.34 6.62
N GLY A 35 -8.96 -1.57 6.17
CA GLY A 35 -9.53 -2.62 7.01
C GLY A 35 -11.01 -2.39 7.38
N PHE A 36 -11.72 -1.52 6.64
CA PHE A 36 -13.14 -1.22 6.88
C PHE A 36 -14.08 -2.36 6.50
N ASN A 37 -13.59 -3.42 5.88
CA ASN A 37 -14.33 -4.66 5.63
C ASN A 37 -14.35 -5.62 6.83
N ARG A 38 -13.70 -5.28 7.94
CA ARG A 38 -13.67 -6.11 9.15
C ARG A 38 -14.97 -5.90 9.96
N PRO A 39 -15.50 -6.96 10.60
CA PRO A 39 -16.80 -6.88 11.28
C PRO A 39 -16.84 -5.91 12.47
N ASP A 40 -15.69 -5.68 13.11
CA ASP A 40 -15.60 -4.85 14.32
C ASP A 40 -15.04 -3.45 14.06
N VAL A 41 -14.92 -3.07 12.79
CA VAL A 41 -14.39 -1.76 12.38
C VAL A 41 -15.47 -0.94 11.72
N GLU A 42 -15.78 0.22 12.29
CA GLU A 42 -16.72 1.17 11.69
C GLU A 42 -16.01 2.01 10.61
N PRO A 43 -16.49 2.02 9.36
CA PRO A 43 -15.92 2.82 8.30
C PRO A 43 -16.00 4.32 8.59
N SER A 44 -14.89 5.04 8.37
CA SER A 44 -14.87 6.49 8.47
C SER A 44 -15.16 7.15 7.12
N GLU A 45 -16.35 7.71 6.95
CA GLU A 45 -16.72 8.44 5.73
C GLU A 45 -15.76 9.59 5.44
N ALA A 46 -15.24 10.26 6.46
CA ALA A 46 -14.29 11.36 6.28
C ALA A 46 -12.97 10.88 5.67
N ILE A 47 -12.47 9.71 6.04
CA ILE A 47 -11.28 9.09 5.46
C ILE A 47 -11.56 8.68 4.01
N ILE A 48 -12.70 8.03 3.77
CA ILE A 48 -13.13 7.58 2.44
C ILE A 48 -13.26 8.77 1.49
N GLU A 49 -13.94 9.84 1.91
CA GLU A 49 -14.09 11.04 1.10
C GLU A 49 -12.77 11.76 0.84
N ASN A 50 -11.87 11.83 1.83
CA ASN A 50 -10.56 12.43 1.64
C ASN A 50 -9.74 11.66 0.59
N TRP A 51 -9.73 10.34 0.67
CA TRP A 51 -9.05 9.48 -0.30
C TRP A 51 -9.65 9.63 -1.70
N TRP A 52 -10.98 9.58 -1.80
CA TRP A 52 -11.72 9.79 -3.05
C TRP A 52 -11.39 11.15 -3.69
N ARG A 53 -11.38 12.22 -2.90
CA ARG A 53 -11.07 13.57 -3.37
C ARG A 53 -9.65 13.66 -3.94
N GLN A 54 -8.69 13.06 -3.27
CA GLN A 54 -7.30 13.00 -3.76
C GLN A 54 -7.23 12.23 -5.09
N GLY A 55 -7.88 11.08 -5.19
CA GLY A 55 -7.97 10.32 -6.44
C GLY A 55 -8.61 11.12 -7.58
N MET A 56 -9.68 11.86 -7.29
CA MET A 56 -10.38 12.67 -8.31
C MET A 56 -9.58 13.89 -8.77
N THR A 57 -8.68 14.43 -7.96
CA THR A 57 -7.80 15.54 -8.35
C THR A 57 -6.62 15.08 -9.21
N GLY A 58 -6.25 13.82 -9.15
CA GLY A 58 -5.19 13.24 -9.96
C GLY A 58 -5.61 13.01 -11.42
N GLY A 59 -4.61 12.85 -12.30
CA GLY A 59 -4.84 12.55 -13.71
C GLY A 59 -5.32 11.12 -13.93
N ALA A 60 -6.50 10.94 -14.55
CA ALA A 60 -7.06 9.61 -14.79
C ALA A 60 -6.10 8.70 -15.58
N LYS A 61 -5.46 9.25 -16.63
CA LYS A 61 -4.48 8.49 -17.41
C LYS A 61 -3.24 8.14 -16.58
N ALA A 62 -2.75 9.04 -15.74
CA ALA A 62 -1.59 8.79 -14.90
C ALA A 62 -1.86 7.66 -13.89
N HIS A 63 -3.05 7.61 -13.30
CA HIS A 63 -3.43 6.51 -12.42
C HIS A 63 -3.56 5.19 -13.17
N TYR A 64 -4.16 5.21 -14.36
CA TYR A 64 -4.29 4.02 -15.21
C TYR A 64 -2.92 3.45 -15.61
N ASP A 65 -2.02 4.31 -16.10
CA ASP A 65 -0.65 3.91 -16.48
C ASP A 65 0.18 3.54 -15.23
N GLY A 66 -0.06 4.20 -14.10
CA GLY A 66 0.59 3.92 -12.82
C GLY A 66 0.37 2.48 -12.34
N ILE A 67 -0.83 1.91 -12.56
CA ILE A 67 -1.11 0.50 -12.24
C ILE A 67 -0.16 -0.42 -13.00
N VAL A 68 0.11 -0.16 -14.29
CA VAL A 68 1.08 -0.92 -15.08
C VAL A 68 2.49 -0.72 -14.53
N ALA A 69 2.87 0.53 -14.26
CA ALA A 69 4.21 0.86 -13.81
C ALA A 69 4.59 0.11 -12.51
N PHE A 70 3.74 0.21 -11.47
CA PHE A 70 4.08 -0.44 -10.19
C PHE A 70 3.91 -1.96 -10.22
N SER A 71 3.00 -2.51 -11.04
CA SER A 71 2.72 -3.95 -11.08
C SER A 71 3.65 -4.75 -11.97
N GLN A 72 4.35 -4.10 -12.91
CA GLN A 72 5.16 -4.78 -13.93
C GLN A 72 6.64 -4.37 -13.92
N THR A 73 7.05 -3.46 -13.04
CA THR A 73 8.46 -3.06 -12.91
C THR A 73 9.15 -3.94 -11.87
N ASP A 74 10.26 -4.55 -12.26
CA ASP A 74 11.14 -5.26 -11.34
C ASP A 74 12.16 -4.29 -10.71
N PHE A 75 12.07 -4.13 -9.40
CA PHE A 75 12.97 -3.26 -8.62
C PHE A 75 14.04 -4.03 -7.85
N THR A 76 14.21 -5.33 -8.10
CA THR A 76 15.14 -6.18 -7.34
C THR A 76 16.56 -5.60 -7.35
N GLU A 77 17.10 -5.32 -8.52
CA GLU A 77 18.46 -4.75 -8.65
C GLU A 77 18.58 -3.33 -8.05
N ASP A 78 17.49 -2.55 -8.06
CA ASP A 78 17.51 -1.20 -7.50
C ASP A 78 17.53 -1.27 -5.98
N LEU A 79 16.76 -2.17 -5.35
CA LEU A 79 16.79 -2.41 -3.91
C LEU A 79 18.18 -2.87 -3.42
N GLU A 80 18.83 -3.77 -4.16
CA GLU A 80 20.19 -4.27 -3.83
C GLU A 80 21.25 -3.17 -3.85
N LYS A 81 21.04 -2.10 -4.62
CA LYS A 81 21.96 -0.95 -4.71
C LYS A 81 21.77 0.08 -3.58
N ILE A 82 20.72 -0.03 -2.77
CA ILE A 82 20.47 0.92 -1.68
C ILE A 82 21.45 0.66 -0.54
N THR A 83 22.29 1.66 -0.24
CA THR A 83 23.33 1.58 0.79
C THR A 83 23.01 2.33 2.08
N VAL A 84 22.01 3.20 2.05
CA VAL A 84 21.53 3.94 3.22
C VAL A 84 20.65 3.07 4.11
N PRO A 85 20.49 3.40 5.41
CA PRO A 85 19.52 2.70 6.24
C PRO A 85 18.09 2.75 5.66
N VAL A 86 17.39 1.61 5.70
CA VAL A 86 16.02 1.46 5.19
C VAL A 86 15.14 0.89 6.29
N LEU A 87 14.04 1.56 6.61
CA LEU A 87 12.98 1.03 7.44
C LEU A 87 11.83 0.52 6.55
N VAL A 88 11.54 -0.76 6.61
CA VAL A 88 10.36 -1.37 5.97
C VAL A 88 9.30 -1.54 7.03
N MET A 89 8.15 -0.88 6.84
CA MET A 89 7.01 -0.91 7.77
C MET A 89 5.82 -1.57 7.08
N HIS A 90 5.23 -2.63 7.67
CA HIS A 90 4.13 -3.35 7.05
C HIS A 90 3.19 -3.96 8.09
N GLY A 91 1.89 -3.84 7.86
CA GLY A 91 0.88 -4.54 8.66
C GLY A 91 0.71 -5.99 8.19
N ASP A 92 0.58 -6.93 9.11
CA ASP A 92 0.46 -8.34 8.75
C ASP A 92 -0.96 -8.73 8.29
N ASP A 93 -1.95 -7.85 8.48
CA ASP A 93 -3.29 -7.95 7.90
C ASP A 93 -3.50 -6.99 6.70
N ASP A 94 -2.45 -6.71 5.97
CA ASP A 94 -2.53 -5.98 4.70
C ASP A 94 -3.15 -6.90 3.62
N GLN A 95 -4.42 -6.63 3.29
CA GLN A 95 -5.18 -7.38 2.29
C GLN A 95 -5.02 -6.83 0.86
N VAL A 96 -4.28 -5.73 0.69
CA VAL A 96 -4.00 -5.11 -0.61
C VAL A 96 -2.64 -5.56 -1.14
N VAL A 97 -1.62 -5.52 -0.29
CA VAL A 97 -0.28 -6.03 -0.57
C VAL A 97 0.03 -7.12 0.45
N PRO A 98 -0.08 -8.41 0.08
CA PRO A 98 0.12 -9.51 1.03
C PRO A 98 1.47 -9.43 1.73
N TYR A 99 1.46 -9.38 3.05
CA TYR A 99 2.66 -9.22 3.87
C TYR A 99 3.77 -10.23 3.52
N ALA A 100 3.40 -11.53 3.45
CA ALA A 100 4.36 -12.61 3.22
C ALA A 100 5.12 -12.49 1.87
N ASP A 101 4.48 -11.87 0.88
CA ASP A 101 4.99 -11.72 -0.49
C ASP A 101 5.65 -10.35 -0.74
N ALA A 102 5.76 -9.50 0.27
CA ALA A 102 6.25 -8.13 0.13
C ALA A 102 7.36 -7.78 1.13
N ALA A 103 7.03 -7.26 2.31
CA ALA A 103 8.00 -6.68 3.24
C ALA A 103 9.13 -7.64 3.68
N PRO A 104 8.87 -8.91 4.05
CA PRO A 104 9.93 -9.85 4.43
C PRO A 104 10.88 -10.21 3.28
N LEU A 105 10.44 -10.05 2.04
CA LEU A 105 11.28 -10.27 0.85
C LEU A 105 12.08 -9.01 0.54
N SER A 106 11.43 -7.84 0.54
CA SER A 106 12.06 -6.57 0.22
C SER A 106 13.20 -6.22 1.19
N VAL A 107 13.01 -6.45 2.49
CA VAL A 107 14.03 -6.15 3.51
C VAL A 107 15.31 -6.99 3.34
N LYS A 108 15.22 -8.16 2.70
CA LYS A 108 16.38 -9.01 2.44
C LYS A 108 17.23 -8.54 1.25
N LEU A 109 16.67 -7.71 0.39
CA LEU A 109 17.36 -7.19 -0.78
C LEU A 109 18.19 -5.95 -0.44
N VAL A 110 17.72 -5.11 0.48
CA VAL A 110 18.46 -3.91 0.88
C VAL A 110 19.62 -4.24 1.81
N GLN A 111 20.73 -3.49 1.69
CA GLN A 111 21.98 -3.78 2.42
C GLN A 111 21.89 -3.48 3.93
N ASN A 112 21.08 -2.49 4.31
CA ASN A 112 20.94 -2.03 5.70
C ASN A 112 19.46 -1.85 6.03
N GLY A 113 18.71 -2.97 6.00
CA GLY A 113 17.26 -2.99 6.17
C GLY A 113 16.83 -3.36 7.59
N THR A 114 15.84 -2.64 8.10
CA THR A 114 15.10 -2.98 9.32
C THR A 114 13.64 -3.23 8.97
N LEU A 115 13.10 -4.38 9.36
CA LEU A 115 11.67 -4.68 9.20
C LEU A 115 10.93 -4.42 10.50
N LYS A 116 9.85 -3.66 10.42
CA LYS A 116 8.88 -3.50 11.50
C LYS A 116 7.50 -3.99 11.06
N THR A 117 7.03 -5.04 11.68
CA THR A 117 5.71 -5.64 11.42
C THR A 117 4.71 -5.14 12.45
N TYR A 118 3.49 -4.83 12.00
CA TYR A 118 2.39 -4.38 12.86
C TYR A 118 1.25 -5.39 12.81
N GLU A 119 0.99 -6.01 13.96
CA GLU A 119 -0.04 -7.04 14.10
C GLU A 119 -1.43 -6.45 13.89
N GLY A 120 -2.19 -7.03 12.96
CA GLY A 120 -3.56 -6.65 12.62
C GLY A 120 -3.70 -5.31 11.89
N PHE A 121 -2.62 -4.66 11.47
CA PHE A 121 -2.73 -3.37 10.77
C PHE A 121 -3.02 -3.58 9.27
N PRO A 122 -3.90 -2.74 8.68
CA PRO A 122 -4.24 -2.79 7.26
C PRO A 122 -3.23 -2.04 6.41
N HIS A 123 -3.41 -2.08 5.09
CA HIS A 123 -2.59 -1.33 4.12
C HIS A 123 -2.53 0.17 4.43
N GLY A 124 -3.67 0.77 4.75
CA GLY A 124 -3.80 2.19 5.07
C GLY A 124 -3.38 2.59 6.48
N MET A 125 -2.61 1.77 7.18
CA MET A 125 -2.15 2.03 8.56
C MET A 125 -1.52 3.41 8.81
N PRO A 126 -0.84 4.08 7.85
CA PRO A 126 -0.34 5.43 8.09
C PRO A 126 -1.44 6.45 8.38
N THR A 127 -2.68 6.17 7.97
CA THR A 127 -3.86 7.01 8.26
C THR A 127 -4.61 6.53 9.49
N THR A 128 -4.89 5.23 9.56
CA THR A 128 -5.75 4.66 10.62
C THR A 128 -5.02 4.42 11.93
N GLN A 129 -3.71 4.22 11.91
CA GLN A 129 -2.83 4.05 13.07
C GLN A 129 -1.69 5.08 13.09
N ALA A 130 -1.99 6.31 12.68
CA ALA A 130 -1.00 7.38 12.45
C ALA A 130 -0.10 7.64 13.65
N GLU A 131 -0.61 7.58 14.88
CA GLU A 131 0.17 7.83 16.11
C GLU A 131 1.34 6.83 16.22
N THR A 132 1.06 5.54 16.09
CA THR A 132 2.06 4.47 16.17
C THR A 132 3.07 4.57 15.02
N ILE A 133 2.57 4.73 13.81
CA ILE A 133 3.42 4.79 12.61
C ILE A 133 4.34 6.01 12.64
N ASN A 134 3.82 7.18 13.02
CA ASN A 134 4.61 8.41 13.10
C ASN A 134 5.67 8.34 14.21
N ALA A 135 5.36 7.74 15.35
CA ALA A 135 6.34 7.57 16.43
C ALA A 135 7.53 6.73 16.00
N ASP A 136 7.25 5.61 15.32
CA ASP A 136 8.29 4.71 14.83
C ASP A 136 9.12 5.30 13.70
N LEU A 137 8.46 6.00 12.78
CA LEU A 137 9.14 6.71 11.69
C LEU A 137 10.05 7.82 12.25
N LEU A 138 9.56 8.58 13.22
CA LEU A 138 10.36 9.62 13.87
C LEU A 138 11.58 9.05 14.59
N ALA A 139 11.41 7.95 15.33
CA ALA A 139 12.51 7.26 16.00
C ALA A 139 13.59 6.79 15.01
N PHE A 140 13.18 6.25 13.87
CA PHE A 140 14.12 5.84 12.82
C PHE A 140 14.87 7.03 12.21
N LEU A 141 14.19 8.17 11.98
CA LEU A 141 14.83 9.36 11.41
C LEU A 141 15.80 10.06 12.37
N GLN A 142 15.69 9.79 13.66
CA GLN A 142 16.55 10.35 14.71
C GLN A 142 17.71 9.42 15.12
N SER A 143 17.74 8.19 14.61
CA SER A 143 18.81 7.20 14.88
C SER A 143 20.01 7.33 13.88
#